data_bd6a5d823c4bb7c8cefc9e2b5bf13f04
#
_entry.id   bd6a5d823c4bb7c8cefc9e2b5bf13f04
#
_cell.length_a   1.000
_cell.length_b   1.000
_cell.length_c   1.000
_cell.angle_alpha   90.00
_cell.angle_beta   90.00
_cell.angle_gamma   90.00
#
_symmetry.space_group_name_H-M   'P 1'
#
loop_
_entity.id
_entity.type
_entity.pdbx_description
1 polymer ?
#
loop_
_entity_poly.entity_id
_entity_poly.type
_entity_poly.pdbx_seq_one_letter_code
_entity_poly.pdbx_strand_id
1 'polypeptide(L)'
;MSDVLSPDQRHRNMAAIHSASTKPELKLRQALWRLGFRYKINDKKLPGKPDLVLPKYRTLIFVHGCFWHGHNGCPTSHIPETNADYWTSKITRNQERDQETWRQLEAKGWFVIVVWECELKKAQFQDTLARVEAQIISNGEALRATREERQKAREEYRKERLLQKEREAALKAELQERFHKR
;
A
#
# COMPACT_ATOMS: atom_id res chain seq x y z
N MET A 1 19.93 30.06 -6.61
CA MET A 1 18.96 31.14 -6.33
C MET A 1 19.01 31.42 -4.85
N SER A 2 19.37 32.65 -4.45
CA SER A 2 19.41 33.05 -3.05
C SER A 2 18.00 32.97 -2.46
N ASP A 3 17.92 32.44 -1.24
CA ASP A 3 16.70 32.30 -0.46
C ASP A 3 16.13 33.72 -0.13
N VAL A 4 15.05 34.08 -0.76
CA VAL A 4 14.43 35.43 -0.66
C VAL A 4 13.60 35.59 0.63
N LEU A 5 13.37 34.51 1.40
CA LEU A 5 12.50 34.54 2.58
C LEU A 5 13.26 34.80 3.87
N SER A 6 12.73 35.70 4.71
CA SER A 6 13.25 35.90 6.06
C SER A 6 13.04 34.65 6.94
N PRO A 7 13.84 34.46 8.03
CA PRO A 7 13.64 33.35 8.97
C PRO A 7 12.21 33.24 9.49
N ASP A 8 11.57 34.36 9.78
CA ASP A 8 10.18 34.41 10.30
C ASP A 8 9.15 34.04 9.23
N GLN A 9 9.40 34.43 7.97
CA GLN A 9 8.56 33.99 6.85
C GLN A 9 8.69 32.50 6.60
N ARG A 10 9.91 31.93 6.68
CA ARG A 10 10.12 30.48 6.59
C ARG A 10 9.42 29.75 7.71
N HIS A 11 9.55 30.20 8.95
CA HIS A 11 8.89 29.59 10.10
C HIS A 11 7.37 29.59 9.94
N ARG A 12 6.77 30.71 9.52
CA ARG A 12 5.33 30.79 9.26
C ARG A 12 4.88 29.89 8.11
N ASN A 13 5.63 29.83 7.02
CA ASN A 13 5.31 28.94 5.89
C ASN A 13 5.41 27.46 6.31
N MET A 14 6.41 27.07 7.11
CA MET A 14 6.54 25.73 7.63
C MET A 14 5.43 25.34 8.60
N ALA A 15 5.00 26.27 9.48
CA ALA A 15 3.89 26.07 10.40
C ALA A 15 2.53 25.95 9.67
N ALA A 16 2.39 26.58 8.50
CA ALA A 16 1.18 26.51 7.68
C ALA A 16 1.07 25.25 6.83
N ILE A 17 2.09 24.40 6.77
CA ILE A 17 2.06 23.13 6.02
C ILE A 17 1.20 22.13 6.78
N HIS A 18 0.01 21.87 6.25
CA HIS A 18 -0.84 20.79 6.76
C HIS A 18 -0.28 19.43 6.36
N SER A 19 -0.17 18.54 7.33
CA SER A 19 0.33 17.17 7.12
C SER A 19 -0.74 16.19 6.63
N ALA A 20 -1.96 16.65 6.39
CA ALA A 20 -3.08 15.82 5.93
C ALA A 20 -4.09 16.67 5.14
N SER A 21 -4.80 16.02 4.23
CA SER A 21 -5.81 16.64 3.37
C SER A 21 -5.26 17.78 2.50
N THR A 22 -4.04 17.60 2.00
CA THR A 22 -3.39 18.52 1.08
C THR A 22 -4.16 18.61 -0.25
N LYS A 23 -3.95 19.69 -1.01
CA LYS A 23 -4.61 19.86 -2.32
C LYS A 23 -4.35 18.67 -3.28
N PRO A 24 -3.12 18.13 -3.40
CA PRO A 24 -2.86 16.92 -4.20
C PRO A 24 -3.67 15.71 -3.73
N GLU A 25 -3.68 15.42 -2.42
CA GLU A 25 -4.46 14.33 -1.86
C GLU A 25 -5.95 14.46 -2.17
N LEU A 26 -6.54 15.64 -1.95
CA LEU A 26 -7.96 15.89 -2.22
C LEU A 26 -8.30 15.68 -3.70
N LYS A 27 -7.41 16.14 -4.60
CA LYS A 27 -7.58 15.98 -6.04
C LYS A 27 -7.62 14.50 -6.45
N LEU A 28 -6.67 13.69 -5.95
CA LEU A 28 -6.63 12.26 -6.21
C LEU A 28 -7.85 11.54 -5.60
N ARG A 29 -8.20 11.85 -4.36
CA ARG A 29 -9.38 11.30 -3.67
C ARG A 29 -10.65 11.51 -4.46
N GLN A 30 -10.92 12.74 -4.91
CA GLN A 30 -12.12 13.07 -5.70
C GLN A 30 -12.15 12.33 -7.03
N ALA A 31 -11.01 12.21 -7.72
CA ALA A 31 -10.94 11.52 -9.00
C ALA A 31 -11.22 10.01 -8.84
N LEU A 32 -10.58 9.34 -7.87
CA LEU A 32 -10.82 7.93 -7.59
C LEU A 32 -12.26 7.65 -7.13
N TRP A 33 -12.87 8.59 -6.37
CA TRP A 33 -14.27 8.47 -6.01
C TRP A 33 -15.20 8.51 -7.23
N ARG A 34 -14.94 9.42 -8.18
CA ARG A 34 -15.69 9.53 -9.45
C ARG A 34 -15.56 8.26 -10.32
N LEU A 35 -14.39 7.59 -10.29
CA LEU A 35 -14.16 6.30 -10.94
C LEU A 35 -14.84 5.12 -10.21
N GLY A 36 -15.57 5.38 -9.12
CA GLY A 36 -16.31 4.35 -8.40
C GLY A 36 -15.53 3.66 -7.27
N PHE A 37 -14.27 4.02 -7.01
CA PHE A 37 -13.52 3.46 -5.90
C PHE A 37 -14.06 3.97 -4.55
N ARG A 38 -14.09 3.07 -3.57
CA ARG A 38 -14.44 3.39 -2.19
C ARG A 38 -13.26 3.10 -1.29
N TYR A 39 -12.92 4.06 -0.44
CA TYR A 39 -11.73 4.04 0.39
C TYR A 39 -11.99 4.65 1.76
N LYS A 40 -11.11 4.34 2.72
CA LYS A 40 -10.97 5.05 3.98
C LYS A 40 -9.79 6.01 3.87
N ILE A 41 -9.78 7.06 4.68
CA ILE A 41 -8.70 8.06 4.70
C ILE A 41 -7.95 8.01 6.03
N ASN A 42 -6.65 8.24 5.99
CA ASN A 42 -5.78 8.45 7.17
C ASN A 42 -6.01 7.40 8.28
N ASP A 43 -6.04 6.11 7.93
CA ASP A 43 -6.27 5.05 8.92
C ASP A 43 -5.09 4.95 9.89
N LYS A 44 -5.30 5.40 11.13
CA LYS A 44 -4.29 5.43 12.19
C LYS A 44 -3.85 4.04 12.67
N LYS A 45 -4.59 2.98 12.30
CA LYS A 45 -4.27 1.59 12.66
C LYS A 45 -3.20 0.98 11.77
N LEU A 46 -2.93 1.61 10.64
CA LEU A 46 -1.91 1.16 9.69
C LEU A 46 -0.60 1.95 9.87
N PRO A 47 0.57 1.30 9.78
CA PRO A 47 1.85 1.99 9.75
C PRO A 47 1.87 3.10 8.68
N GLY A 48 2.51 4.22 8.98
CA GLY A 48 2.66 5.35 8.06
C GLY A 48 1.38 6.14 7.79
N LYS A 49 0.21 5.74 8.29
CA LYS A 49 -1.08 6.41 8.09
C LYS A 49 -1.37 6.70 6.62
N PRO A 50 -1.61 5.67 5.78
CA PRO A 50 -1.85 5.86 4.35
C PRO A 50 -2.94 6.89 4.08
N ASP A 51 -2.78 7.70 3.03
CA ASP A 51 -3.75 8.74 2.66
C ASP A 51 -5.07 8.16 2.16
N LEU A 52 -4.99 7.00 1.46
CA LEU A 52 -6.16 6.22 1.06
C LEU A 52 -5.93 4.73 1.36
N VAL A 53 -6.96 4.09 1.87
CA VAL A 53 -7.02 2.65 2.13
C VAL A 53 -8.18 2.06 1.35
N LEU A 54 -7.89 1.15 0.41
CA LEU A 54 -8.88 0.44 -0.42
C LEU A 54 -8.96 -1.03 0.02
N PRO A 55 -9.77 -1.39 1.03
CA PRO A 55 -9.79 -2.74 1.59
C PRO A 55 -10.20 -3.81 0.58
N LYS A 56 -11.12 -3.48 -0.35
CA LYS A 56 -11.59 -4.38 -1.40
C LYS A 56 -10.45 -4.87 -2.29
N TYR A 57 -9.46 -4.02 -2.53
CA TYR A 57 -8.32 -4.27 -3.41
C TYR A 57 -7.03 -4.57 -2.62
N ARG A 58 -7.09 -4.56 -1.28
CA ARG A 58 -5.90 -4.69 -0.42
C ARG A 58 -4.82 -3.66 -0.76
N THR A 59 -5.22 -2.48 -1.21
CA THR A 59 -4.33 -1.43 -1.72
C THR A 59 -4.31 -0.22 -0.81
N LEU A 60 -3.13 0.30 -0.59
CA LEU A 60 -2.84 1.52 0.16
C LEU A 60 -2.19 2.53 -0.79
N ILE A 61 -2.57 3.80 -0.66
CA ILE A 61 -1.97 4.87 -1.46
C ILE A 61 -1.39 5.91 -0.52
N PHE A 62 -0.13 6.28 -0.77
CA PHE A 62 0.56 7.40 -0.15
C PHE A 62 0.76 8.50 -1.19
N VAL A 63 0.41 9.73 -0.84
CA VAL A 63 0.66 10.91 -1.68
C VAL A 63 1.84 11.67 -1.08
N HIS A 64 2.99 11.54 -1.72
CA HIS A 64 4.24 12.07 -1.22
C HIS A 64 4.53 13.46 -1.79
N GLY A 65 4.82 14.42 -0.91
CA GLY A 65 5.41 15.70 -1.28
C GLY A 65 6.85 15.50 -1.75
N CYS A 66 7.17 16.01 -2.94
CA CYS A 66 8.45 15.75 -3.60
C CYS A 66 9.65 16.14 -2.73
N PHE A 67 9.61 17.30 -2.10
CA PHE A 67 10.68 17.78 -1.22
C PHE A 67 10.84 16.90 0.02
N TRP A 68 9.74 16.60 0.71
CA TRP A 68 9.75 15.93 2.02
C TRP A 68 10.21 14.48 1.97
N HIS A 69 9.97 13.82 0.84
CA HIS A 69 10.28 12.41 0.62
C HIS A 69 11.40 12.18 -0.39
N GLY A 70 12.08 13.27 -0.83
CA GLY A 70 13.26 13.21 -1.68
C GLY A 70 12.98 12.56 -3.03
N HIS A 71 11.98 13.07 -3.78
CA HIS A 71 11.65 12.56 -5.10
C HIS A 71 12.81 12.73 -6.08
N ASN A 72 13.45 11.64 -6.46
CA ASN A 72 14.64 11.67 -7.30
C ASN A 72 14.36 12.26 -8.70
N GLY A 73 15.27 13.11 -9.17
CA GLY A 73 15.15 13.76 -10.48
C GLY A 73 14.02 14.80 -10.63
N CYS A 74 13.32 15.12 -9.54
CA CYS A 74 12.23 16.09 -9.57
C CYS A 74 12.73 17.51 -9.23
N PRO A 75 12.47 18.53 -10.09
CA PRO A 75 12.88 19.90 -9.82
C PRO A 75 12.33 20.50 -8.52
N THR A 76 11.17 20.00 -8.05
CA THR A 76 10.54 20.48 -6.80
C THR A 76 11.09 19.77 -5.55
N SER A 77 12.02 18.84 -5.71
CA SER A 77 12.71 18.12 -4.63
C SER A 77 14.12 18.68 -4.33
N HIS A 78 14.42 19.89 -4.84
CA HIS A 78 15.74 20.50 -4.64
C HIS A 78 16.00 20.82 -3.17
N ILE A 79 17.15 20.36 -2.66
CA ILE A 79 17.60 20.68 -1.30
C ILE A 79 18.17 22.11 -1.30
N PRO A 80 17.72 23.00 -0.40
CA PRO A 80 18.28 24.34 -0.28
C PRO A 80 19.76 24.29 0.12
N GLU A 81 20.57 25.18 -0.43
CA GLU A 81 21.99 25.33 -0.05
C GLU A 81 22.13 25.71 1.43
N THR A 82 21.18 26.51 1.95
CA THR A 82 21.12 26.89 3.36
C THR A 82 20.69 25.69 4.20
N ASN A 83 21.54 25.29 5.16
CA ASN A 83 21.35 24.12 6.03
C ASN A 83 21.19 22.79 5.24
N ALA A 84 21.99 22.61 4.18
CA ALA A 84 21.93 21.43 3.31
C ALA A 84 22.07 20.11 4.10
N ASP A 85 23.02 20.04 5.05
CA ASP A 85 23.24 18.85 5.88
C ASP A 85 22.01 18.48 6.73
N TYR A 86 21.35 19.47 7.30
CA TYR A 86 20.12 19.25 8.05
C TYR A 86 19.02 18.67 7.17
N TRP A 87 18.80 19.27 5.99
CA TRP A 87 17.76 18.82 5.07
C TRP A 87 18.07 17.44 4.50
N THR A 88 19.32 17.19 4.11
CA THR A 88 19.77 15.89 3.64
C THR A 88 19.48 14.80 4.68
N SER A 89 19.96 15.02 5.92
CA SER A 89 19.73 14.08 7.01
C SER A 89 18.24 13.86 7.32
N LYS A 90 17.42 14.90 7.23
CA LYS A 90 15.97 14.80 7.47
C LYS A 90 15.26 14.03 6.37
N ILE A 91 15.59 14.30 5.12
CA ILE A 91 14.98 13.61 3.95
C ILE A 91 15.40 12.14 3.96
N THR A 92 16.67 11.83 4.19
CA THR A 92 17.16 10.45 4.31
C THR A 92 16.39 9.67 5.37
N ARG A 93 16.23 10.22 6.57
CA ARG A 93 15.42 9.59 7.62
C ARG A 93 13.95 9.38 7.23
N ASN A 94 13.38 10.31 6.47
CA ASN A 94 12.02 10.14 5.96
C ASN A 94 11.95 8.98 4.97
N GLN A 95 12.89 8.90 4.03
CA GLN A 95 12.96 7.81 3.04
C GLN A 95 13.15 6.44 3.71
N GLU A 96 14.04 6.32 4.69
CA GLU A 96 14.27 5.09 5.45
C GLU A 96 12.99 4.65 6.19
N ARG A 97 12.33 5.59 6.86
CA ARG A 97 11.05 5.34 7.53
C ARG A 97 9.96 4.90 6.56
N ASP A 98 9.86 5.54 5.39
CA ASP A 98 8.87 5.21 4.36
C ASP A 98 9.11 3.79 3.83
N GLN A 99 10.35 3.42 3.50
CA GLN A 99 10.71 2.08 3.05
C GLN A 99 10.38 1.01 4.10
N GLU A 100 10.69 1.26 5.37
CA GLU A 100 10.37 0.35 6.46
C GLU A 100 8.84 0.20 6.62
N THR A 101 8.12 1.31 6.53
CA THR A 101 6.66 1.33 6.55
C THR A 101 6.06 0.47 5.43
N TRP A 102 6.57 0.60 4.22
CA TRP A 102 6.09 -0.18 3.08
C TRP A 102 6.37 -1.67 3.25
N ARG A 103 7.59 -2.04 3.67
CA ARG A 103 7.92 -3.45 3.98
C ARG A 103 6.97 -4.06 5.00
N GLN A 104 6.66 -3.32 6.09
CA GLN A 104 5.72 -3.79 7.10
C GLN A 104 4.29 -3.97 6.57
N LEU A 105 3.84 -3.10 5.67
CA LEU A 105 2.52 -3.17 5.07
C LEU A 105 2.44 -4.32 4.05
N GLU A 106 3.45 -4.49 3.22
CA GLU A 106 3.58 -5.57 2.25
C GLU A 106 3.64 -6.94 2.94
N ALA A 107 4.39 -7.07 4.03
CA ALA A 107 4.43 -8.28 4.86
C ALA A 107 3.05 -8.65 5.45
N LYS A 108 2.18 -7.64 5.65
CA LYS A 108 0.77 -7.84 6.04
C LYS A 108 -0.15 -8.11 4.85
N GLY A 109 0.38 -8.26 3.65
CA GLY A 109 -0.35 -8.54 2.42
C GLY A 109 -1.09 -7.34 1.84
N TRP A 110 -0.61 -6.12 2.07
CA TRP A 110 -1.09 -4.93 1.42
C TRP A 110 -0.23 -4.59 0.20
N PHE A 111 -0.87 -4.11 -0.86
CA PHE A 111 -0.18 -3.49 -1.99
C PHE A 111 -0.02 -2.00 -1.70
N VAL A 112 1.19 -1.48 -1.91
CA VAL A 112 1.49 -0.06 -1.67
C VAL A 112 1.66 0.66 -3.01
N ILE A 113 0.97 1.78 -3.18
CA ILE A 113 1.11 2.69 -4.32
C ILE A 113 1.60 4.03 -3.78
N VAL A 114 2.69 4.53 -4.32
CA VAL A 114 3.18 5.87 -4.05
C VAL A 114 2.85 6.77 -5.24
N VAL A 115 2.29 7.93 -4.93
CA VAL A 115 1.95 8.97 -5.92
C VAL A 115 2.63 10.26 -5.48
N TRP A 116 3.42 10.86 -6.38
CA TRP A 116 4.11 12.09 -6.08
C TRP A 116 3.25 13.32 -6.37
N GLU A 117 3.39 14.37 -5.57
CA GLU A 117 2.61 15.60 -5.78
C GLU A 117 2.83 16.24 -7.15
N CYS A 118 4.03 16.11 -7.74
CA CYS A 118 4.32 16.61 -9.07
C CYS A 118 3.52 15.87 -10.16
N GLU A 119 3.27 14.58 -9.98
CA GLU A 119 2.45 13.76 -10.88
C GLU A 119 0.97 14.17 -10.85
N LEU A 120 0.52 14.83 -9.78
CA LEU A 120 -0.85 15.32 -9.63
C LEU A 120 -1.05 16.76 -10.19
N LYS A 121 -0.01 17.36 -10.79
CA LYS A 121 -0.12 18.60 -11.55
C LYS A 121 -0.95 18.41 -12.82
N LYS A 122 -1.52 19.52 -13.35
CA LYS A 122 -2.49 19.48 -14.47
C LYS A 122 -2.01 18.65 -15.67
N ALA A 123 -0.74 18.79 -16.05
CA ALA A 123 -0.19 18.15 -17.25
C ALA A 123 -0.09 16.62 -17.15
N GLN A 124 0.20 16.09 -15.95
CA GLN A 124 0.46 14.65 -15.73
C GLN A 124 -0.71 13.92 -15.05
N PHE A 125 -1.71 14.67 -14.61
CA PHE A 125 -2.76 14.15 -13.77
C PHE A 125 -3.55 13.00 -14.37
N GLN A 126 -3.89 13.08 -15.66
CA GLN A 126 -4.70 12.04 -16.31
C GLN A 126 -3.91 10.72 -16.45
N ASP A 127 -2.65 10.82 -16.86
CA ASP A 127 -1.78 9.64 -16.99
C ASP A 127 -1.52 8.99 -15.62
N THR A 128 -1.29 9.81 -14.59
CA THR A 128 -1.14 9.33 -13.22
C THR A 128 -2.41 8.66 -12.72
N LEU A 129 -3.57 9.24 -12.98
CA LEU A 129 -4.85 8.67 -12.57
C LEU A 129 -5.09 7.32 -13.25
N ALA A 130 -4.84 7.22 -14.56
CA ALA A 130 -4.96 5.98 -15.32
C ALA A 130 -3.99 4.90 -14.80
N ARG A 131 -2.74 5.27 -14.51
CA ARG A 131 -1.75 4.36 -13.89
C ARG A 131 -2.23 3.85 -12.54
N VAL A 132 -2.69 4.72 -11.66
CA VAL A 132 -3.16 4.37 -10.31
C VAL A 132 -4.40 3.48 -10.39
N GLU A 133 -5.35 3.79 -11.27
CA GLU A 133 -6.54 2.97 -11.53
C GLU A 133 -6.16 1.56 -11.98
N ALA A 134 -5.29 1.44 -12.99
CA ALA A 134 -4.82 0.15 -13.48
C ALA A 134 -4.13 -0.67 -12.40
N GLN A 135 -3.28 -0.05 -11.57
CA GLN A 135 -2.63 -0.72 -10.44
C GLN A 135 -3.63 -1.22 -9.39
N ILE A 136 -4.64 -0.41 -9.04
CA ILE A 136 -5.68 -0.84 -8.09
C ILE A 136 -6.44 -2.06 -8.62
N ILE A 137 -6.81 -2.05 -9.91
CA ILE A 137 -7.54 -3.15 -10.55
C ILE A 137 -6.67 -4.42 -10.56
N SER A 138 -5.43 -4.31 -11.02
CA SER A 138 -4.47 -5.43 -11.05
C SER A 138 -4.24 -6.04 -9.67
N ASN A 139 -4.08 -5.21 -8.62
CA ASN A 139 -3.98 -5.69 -7.24
C ASN A 139 -5.22 -6.49 -6.80
N GLY A 140 -6.41 -6.04 -7.20
CA GLY A 140 -7.66 -6.73 -6.93
C GLY A 140 -7.77 -8.08 -7.64
N GLU A 141 -7.24 -8.19 -8.84
CA GLU A 141 -7.17 -9.44 -9.62
C GLU A 141 -6.20 -10.43 -9.00
N ALA A 142 -4.99 -10.00 -8.64
CA ALA A 142 -4.00 -10.81 -7.95
C ALA A 142 -4.56 -11.36 -6.62
N LEU A 143 -5.30 -10.54 -5.87
CA LEU A 143 -5.94 -10.96 -4.64
C LEU A 143 -7.02 -12.03 -4.88
N ARG A 144 -7.79 -11.94 -5.97
CA ARG A 144 -8.79 -12.94 -6.34
C ARG A 144 -8.15 -14.26 -6.72
N ALA A 145 -7.15 -14.24 -7.59
CA ALA A 145 -6.39 -15.43 -7.99
C ALA A 145 -5.81 -16.18 -6.78
N THR A 146 -5.16 -15.45 -5.85
CA THR A 146 -4.63 -16.05 -4.61
C THR A 146 -5.73 -16.68 -3.74
N ARG A 147 -6.93 -16.10 -3.69
CA ARG A 147 -8.05 -16.68 -2.92
C ARG A 147 -8.60 -17.95 -3.57
N GLU A 148 -8.72 -17.96 -4.88
CA GLU A 148 -9.16 -19.12 -5.65
C GLU A 148 -8.19 -20.30 -5.51
N GLU A 149 -6.88 -20.04 -5.61
CA GLU A 149 -5.85 -21.04 -5.39
C GLU A 149 -5.91 -21.65 -3.97
N ARG A 150 -6.05 -20.80 -2.95
CA ARG A 150 -6.20 -21.26 -1.55
C ARG A 150 -7.49 -22.06 -1.34
N GLN A 151 -8.56 -21.71 -2.02
CA GLN A 151 -9.82 -22.45 -1.95
C GLN A 151 -9.67 -23.82 -2.57
N LYS A 152 -9.09 -23.91 -3.77
CA LYS A 152 -8.80 -25.19 -4.44
C LYS A 152 -7.93 -26.08 -3.57
N ALA A 153 -6.83 -25.56 -3.03
CA ALA A 153 -5.95 -26.33 -2.14
C ALA A 153 -6.67 -26.84 -0.88
N ARG A 154 -7.60 -26.05 -0.32
CA ARG A 154 -8.41 -26.51 0.83
C ARG A 154 -9.40 -27.61 0.45
N GLU A 155 -9.98 -27.53 -0.73
CA GLU A 155 -10.91 -28.56 -1.23
C GLU A 155 -10.19 -29.88 -1.52
N GLU A 156 -9.01 -29.81 -2.13
CA GLU A 156 -8.12 -30.97 -2.34
C GLU A 156 -7.71 -31.61 -1.03
N TYR A 157 -7.22 -30.84 -0.08
CA TYR A 157 -6.88 -31.35 1.26
C TYR A 157 -8.05 -32.01 1.98
N ARG A 158 -9.26 -31.46 1.84
CA ARG A 158 -10.48 -32.08 2.41
C ARG A 158 -10.78 -33.42 1.76
N LYS A 159 -10.66 -33.53 0.44
CA LYS A 159 -10.87 -34.78 -0.30
C LYS A 159 -9.86 -35.85 0.11
N GLU A 160 -8.58 -35.50 0.19
CA GLU A 160 -7.54 -36.41 0.64
C GLU A 160 -7.78 -36.91 2.08
N ARG A 161 -8.17 -36.01 3.00
CA ARG A 161 -8.49 -36.42 4.36
C ARG A 161 -9.71 -37.34 4.46
N LEU A 162 -10.71 -37.14 3.64
CA LEU A 162 -11.88 -38.05 3.59
C LEU A 162 -11.46 -39.42 3.08
N LEU A 163 -10.74 -39.49 1.99
CA LEU A 163 -10.23 -40.71 1.41
C LEU A 163 -9.34 -41.49 2.41
N GLN A 164 -8.49 -40.78 3.13
CA GLN A 164 -7.65 -41.41 4.18
C GLN A 164 -8.50 -42.03 5.29
N LYS A 165 -9.54 -41.31 5.77
CA LYS A 165 -10.45 -41.82 6.81
C LYS A 165 -11.21 -43.07 6.34
N GLU A 166 -11.66 -43.09 5.07
CA GLU A 166 -12.33 -44.23 4.47
C GLU A 166 -11.39 -45.47 4.42
N ARG A 167 -10.12 -45.26 3.99
CA ARG A 167 -9.11 -46.32 4.00
C ARG A 167 -8.82 -46.83 5.41
N GLU A 168 -8.69 -45.95 6.39
CA GLU A 168 -8.48 -46.34 7.78
C GLU A 168 -9.69 -47.11 8.35
N ALA A 169 -10.91 -46.69 8.02
CA ALA A 169 -12.13 -47.38 8.43
C ALA A 169 -12.23 -48.80 7.77
N ALA A 170 -11.95 -48.88 6.49
CA ALA A 170 -11.93 -50.16 5.77
C ALA A 170 -10.88 -51.13 6.35
N LEU A 171 -9.68 -50.63 6.64
CA LEU A 171 -8.62 -51.46 7.27
C LEU A 171 -9.02 -51.95 8.66
N LYS A 172 -9.65 -51.09 9.47
CA LYS A 172 -10.16 -51.48 10.80
C LYS A 172 -11.23 -52.55 10.69
N ALA A 173 -12.16 -52.44 9.76
CA ALA A 173 -13.22 -53.40 9.52
C ALA A 173 -12.61 -54.78 9.11
N GLU A 174 -11.67 -54.78 8.19
CA GLU A 174 -10.97 -55.99 7.76
C GLU A 174 -10.22 -56.68 8.91
N LEU A 175 -9.55 -55.91 9.75
CA LEU A 175 -8.86 -56.45 10.94
C LEU A 175 -9.87 -57.05 11.96
N GLN A 176 -11.00 -56.43 12.19
CA GLN A 176 -12.03 -56.95 13.09
C GLN A 176 -12.63 -58.26 12.58
N GLU A 177 -12.91 -58.40 11.29
CA GLU A 177 -13.37 -59.64 10.70
C GLU A 177 -12.35 -60.79 10.84
N ARG A 178 -11.07 -60.48 10.68
CA ARG A 178 -9.98 -61.48 10.86
C ARG A 178 -9.87 -61.97 12.32
N PHE A 179 -10.11 -61.12 13.28
CA PHE A 179 -10.08 -61.50 14.70
C PHE A 179 -11.34 -62.32 15.12
N HIS A 180 -12.48 -62.12 14.50
CA HIS A 180 -13.70 -62.88 14.81
C HIS A 180 -13.77 -64.29 14.15
N LYS A 181 -12.90 -64.54 13.15
CA LYS A 181 -12.83 -65.83 12.48
C LYS A 181 -11.77 -66.78 13.07
N ARG A 182 -11.14 -66.39 14.18
CA ARG A 182 -10.24 -67.24 14.97
C ARG A 182 -10.89 -67.63 16.29
#